data_f4e704f65e6819e3eeab35fb304a6950
#
_entry.id   f4e704f65e6819e3eeab35fb304a6950
#
_cell.length_a   1.000
_cell.length_b   1.000
_cell.length_c   1.000
_cell.angle_alpha   90.00
_cell.angle_beta   90.00
_cell.angle_gamma   90.00
#
_symmetry.space_group_name_H-M   'P 1'
#
loop_
_entity.id
_entity.type
_entity.pdbx_description
1 polymer ?
#
loop_
_entity_poly.entity_id
_entity_poly.type
_entity_poly.pdbx_seq_one_letter_code
_entity_poly.pdbx_strand_id
1 'polypeptide(L)'
;DLGDDEQIEVLYELLHDQPQVVKEALFMSNGVFERTMKFQQMKLSASGQELGSDLLFNRRLGFSGTPSNLLPVELGKCEHMKGDDAKMLHYLTAPSIVGTTRLPVGWDVLSVLREVATTRPPLHALIDTGAVVTGYSNCEVATLLLEMGLPHVRGVVFLDEHDRKMILLREGLQIMKLEQCGIEPAARFSFYDQVHTTGMDIPQPLAACAALTLGKDMSWRDYAQGAFRMRGLGAGQRIELLMTPEVERLVDDAILKCARRTGADPPKDRDALRKLRARYRAGGAPAAGWK
;
A
#
# COMPACT_ATOMS: atom_id res chain seq x y z
N ASP A 1 -30.53 -0.43 -14.60
CA ASP A 1 -29.41 -0.85 -15.43
C ASP A 1 -29.28 0.07 -16.64
N LEU A 2 -28.09 0.61 -16.89
CA LEU A 2 -27.85 1.51 -18.05
C LEU A 2 -27.75 0.76 -19.38
N GLY A 3 -27.99 -0.54 -19.40
CA GLY A 3 -28.12 -1.37 -20.60
C GLY A 3 -29.55 -1.76 -20.92
N ASP A 4 -30.52 -1.28 -20.16
CA ASP A 4 -31.93 -1.56 -20.31
C ASP A 4 -32.64 -0.31 -20.86
N ASP A 5 -33.02 -0.36 -22.14
CA ASP A 5 -33.62 0.76 -22.86
C ASP A 5 -34.91 1.27 -22.20
N GLU A 6 -35.74 0.39 -21.62
CA GLU A 6 -36.99 0.78 -20.93
C GLU A 6 -36.64 1.57 -19.63
N GLN A 7 -35.60 1.19 -18.88
CA GLN A 7 -35.19 1.92 -17.69
C GLN A 7 -34.55 3.25 -18.04
N ILE A 8 -33.85 3.33 -19.16
CA ILE A 8 -33.26 4.59 -19.67
C ILE A 8 -34.38 5.56 -20.07
N GLU A 9 -35.44 5.07 -20.71
CA GLU A 9 -36.56 5.91 -21.14
C GLU A 9 -37.31 6.47 -19.94
N VAL A 10 -37.62 5.65 -18.96
CA VAL A 10 -38.21 6.10 -17.67
C VAL A 10 -37.33 7.13 -16.97
N LEU A 11 -36.00 6.91 -16.93
CA LEU A 11 -35.07 7.87 -16.36
C LEU A 11 -35.01 9.17 -17.10
N TYR A 12 -35.09 9.10 -18.47
CA TYR A 12 -35.13 10.27 -19.31
C TYR A 12 -36.40 11.08 -19.06
N GLU A 13 -37.56 10.44 -18.98
CA GLU A 13 -38.86 11.11 -18.70
C GLU A 13 -38.84 11.78 -17.31
N LEU A 14 -38.28 11.09 -16.28
CA LEU A 14 -38.14 11.66 -14.94
C LEU A 14 -37.22 12.89 -14.88
N LEU A 15 -36.22 12.96 -15.75
CA LEU A 15 -35.25 14.06 -15.79
C LEU A 15 -35.63 15.15 -16.79
N HIS A 16 -36.55 14.89 -17.73
CA HIS A 16 -36.92 15.81 -18.78
C HIS A 16 -37.50 17.15 -18.28
N ASP A 17 -38.26 17.10 -17.18
CA ASP A 17 -38.84 18.28 -16.58
C ASP A 17 -37.89 18.99 -15.59
N GLN A 18 -36.64 18.50 -15.45
CA GLN A 18 -35.62 19.08 -14.59
C GLN A 18 -34.34 19.45 -15.36
N PRO A 19 -34.43 20.46 -16.26
CA PRO A 19 -33.32 20.81 -17.17
C PRO A 19 -32.03 21.21 -16.40
N GLN A 20 -32.15 21.70 -15.17
CA GLN A 20 -30.98 22.05 -14.35
C GLN A 20 -30.24 20.80 -13.90
N VAL A 21 -30.95 19.77 -13.46
CA VAL A 21 -30.35 18.49 -13.00
C VAL A 21 -29.65 17.80 -14.18
N VAL A 22 -30.27 17.80 -15.37
CA VAL A 22 -29.66 17.25 -16.59
C VAL A 22 -28.41 18.03 -16.97
N LYS A 23 -28.45 19.36 -16.85
CA LYS A 23 -27.32 20.24 -17.15
C LYS A 23 -26.15 20.00 -16.19
N GLU A 24 -26.42 19.85 -14.89
CA GLU A 24 -25.44 19.52 -13.87
C GLU A 24 -24.85 18.12 -14.08
N ALA A 25 -25.70 17.11 -14.39
CA ALA A 25 -25.25 15.77 -14.69
C ALA A 25 -24.34 15.73 -15.92
N LEU A 26 -24.68 16.46 -16.99
CA LEU A 26 -23.86 16.59 -18.21
C LEU A 26 -22.54 17.32 -17.92
N PHE A 27 -22.58 18.37 -17.10
CA PHE A 27 -21.37 19.09 -16.69
C PHE A 27 -20.45 18.17 -15.87
N MET A 28 -21.00 17.46 -14.89
CA MET A 28 -20.22 16.51 -14.08
C MET A 28 -19.65 15.37 -14.92
N SER A 29 -20.43 14.81 -15.86
CA SER A 29 -19.97 13.70 -16.70
C SER A 29 -18.93 14.10 -17.73
N ASN A 30 -19.07 15.27 -18.36
CA ASN A 30 -18.22 15.69 -19.46
C ASN A 30 -17.13 16.70 -19.07
N GLY A 31 -17.38 17.50 -18.03
CA GLY A 31 -16.44 18.53 -17.57
C GLY A 31 -15.56 18.09 -16.41
N VAL A 32 -16.16 17.66 -15.32
CA VAL A 32 -15.45 17.38 -14.06
C VAL A 32 -15.00 15.92 -13.97
N PHE A 33 -15.89 14.97 -14.28
CA PHE A 33 -15.65 13.54 -14.14
C PHE A 33 -15.63 12.80 -15.48
N GLU A 34 -15.27 13.48 -16.54
CA GLU A 34 -15.31 12.91 -17.90
C GLU A 34 -14.63 11.55 -18.00
N ARG A 35 -13.42 11.41 -17.43
CA ARG A 35 -12.69 10.13 -17.43
C ARG A 35 -13.35 9.08 -16.55
N THR A 36 -13.75 9.46 -15.35
CA THR A 36 -14.36 8.53 -14.39
C THR A 36 -15.72 8.02 -14.86
N MET A 37 -16.50 8.86 -15.54
CA MET A 37 -17.81 8.49 -16.05
C MET A 37 -17.76 7.71 -17.36
N LYS A 38 -16.83 8.07 -18.27
CA LYS A 38 -16.65 7.36 -19.56
C LYS A 38 -15.90 6.05 -19.43
N PHE A 39 -14.98 5.93 -18.46
CA PHE A 39 -14.16 4.74 -18.27
C PHE A 39 -14.50 4.10 -16.93
N GLN A 40 -15.50 3.22 -16.95
CA GLN A 40 -15.96 2.53 -15.72
C GLN A 40 -14.86 1.70 -15.05
N GLN A 41 -13.89 1.20 -15.83
CA GLN A 41 -12.73 0.48 -15.30
C GLN A 41 -11.92 1.31 -14.30
N MET A 42 -11.95 2.62 -14.36
CA MET A 42 -11.32 3.49 -13.36
C MET A 42 -12.01 3.40 -11.98
N LYS A 43 -13.27 2.98 -11.95
CA LYS A 43 -14.02 2.73 -10.69
C LYS A 43 -13.53 1.49 -9.95
N LEU A 44 -12.78 0.62 -10.62
CA LEU A 44 -12.24 -0.61 -10.09
C LEU A 44 -10.78 -0.46 -9.62
N SER A 45 -10.28 0.77 -9.49
CA SER A 45 -8.97 0.99 -8.89
C SER A 45 -8.97 0.49 -7.44
N ALA A 46 -7.82 0.00 -6.97
CA ALA A 46 -7.65 -0.50 -5.60
C ALA A 46 -8.02 0.52 -4.52
N SER A 47 -8.21 1.77 -4.89
CA SER A 47 -8.54 2.88 -4.04
C SER A 47 -9.89 3.45 -4.44
N GLY A 48 -10.96 2.88 -3.91
CA GLY A 48 -12.31 3.44 -4.05
C GLY A 48 -12.44 4.88 -3.54
N GLN A 49 -11.58 5.30 -2.63
CA GLN A 49 -11.52 6.70 -2.15
C GLN A 49 -10.97 7.67 -3.17
N GLU A 50 -10.19 7.19 -4.15
CA GLU A 50 -9.67 8.04 -5.23
C GLU A 50 -10.74 8.43 -6.23
N LEU A 51 -11.87 7.75 -6.24
CA LEU A 51 -13.02 8.09 -7.08
C LEU A 51 -13.89 9.21 -6.50
N GLY A 52 -13.60 9.62 -5.25
CA GLY A 52 -14.27 10.74 -4.61
C GLY A 52 -13.58 12.10 -4.87
N SER A 53 -13.96 13.10 -4.11
CA SER A 53 -13.45 14.47 -4.17
C SER A 53 -11.93 14.62 -4.07
N ASP A 54 -11.26 13.61 -3.53
CA ASP A 54 -9.81 13.60 -3.33
C ASP A 54 -9.01 13.50 -4.65
N LEU A 55 -9.58 12.92 -5.71
CA LEU A 55 -8.94 12.85 -7.03
C LEU A 55 -8.74 14.21 -7.68
N LEU A 56 -9.63 15.15 -7.42
CA LEU A 56 -9.61 16.48 -8.05
C LEU A 56 -8.49 17.36 -7.48
N PHE A 57 -8.06 17.11 -6.26
CA PHE A 57 -7.17 18.00 -5.51
C PHE A 57 -5.88 17.37 -5.01
N ASN A 58 -5.71 16.05 -5.14
CA ASN A 58 -4.59 15.33 -4.58
C ASN A 58 -3.71 14.65 -5.64
N ARG A 59 -2.39 14.76 -5.49
CA ARG A 59 -1.38 14.07 -6.32
C ARG A 59 -1.23 12.59 -5.94
N ARG A 60 -2.33 11.89 -5.72
CA ARG A 60 -2.29 10.47 -5.36
C ARG A 60 -1.93 9.61 -6.55
N LEU A 61 -1.32 8.46 -6.26
CA LEU A 61 -1.05 7.43 -7.23
C LEU A 61 -2.34 6.68 -7.58
N GLY A 62 -2.70 6.66 -8.85
CA GLY A 62 -3.70 5.72 -9.35
C GLY A 62 -3.06 4.34 -9.49
N PHE A 63 -3.53 3.37 -8.74
CA PHE A 63 -3.10 1.99 -8.84
C PHE A 63 -4.29 1.06 -8.70
N SER A 64 -4.41 0.08 -9.61
CA SER A 64 -5.37 -1.03 -9.45
C SER A 64 -4.63 -2.34 -9.34
N GLY A 65 -4.90 -3.08 -8.28
CA GLY A 65 -4.42 -4.44 -8.10
C GLY A 65 -5.27 -5.49 -8.79
N THR A 66 -6.44 -5.11 -9.34
CA THR A 66 -7.34 -6.05 -10.03
C THR A 66 -6.83 -6.31 -11.44
N PRO A 67 -6.47 -7.55 -11.79
CA PRO A 67 -6.09 -7.89 -13.17
C PRO A 67 -7.26 -7.66 -14.13
N SER A 68 -6.97 -7.13 -15.32
CA SER A 68 -8.00 -6.84 -16.34
C SER A 68 -8.78 -8.08 -16.77
N ASN A 69 -8.19 -9.27 -16.69
CA ASN A 69 -8.84 -10.53 -17.03
C ASN A 69 -9.85 -11.04 -15.98
N LEU A 70 -9.86 -10.44 -14.80
CA LEU A 70 -10.86 -10.71 -13.75
C LEU A 70 -12.04 -9.73 -13.82
N LEU A 71 -11.97 -8.72 -14.70
CA LEU A 71 -13.04 -7.78 -14.89
C LEU A 71 -14.08 -8.36 -15.85
N PRO A 72 -15.38 -8.09 -15.63
CA PRO A 72 -16.42 -8.33 -16.64
C PRO A 72 -16.04 -7.66 -17.97
N VAL A 73 -16.32 -8.32 -19.09
CA VAL A 73 -15.95 -7.86 -20.44
C VAL A 73 -16.54 -6.48 -20.72
N GLU A 74 -17.72 -6.21 -20.17
CA GLU A 74 -18.47 -4.94 -20.30
C GLU A 74 -17.74 -3.76 -19.65
N LEU A 75 -16.89 -4.03 -18.65
CA LEU A 75 -16.11 -3.01 -17.96
C LEU A 75 -14.79 -2.68 -18.67
N GLY A 76 -14.42 -3.48 -19.68
CA GLY A 76 -13.21 -3.28 -20.45
C GLY A 76 -11.93 -3.53 -19.68
N LYS A 77 -10.83 -2.97 -20.18
CA LYS A 77 -9.51 -3.06 -19.54
C LYS A 77 -9.31 -1.94 -18.53
N CYS A 78 -8.63 -2.23 -17.43
CA CYS A 78 -8.18 -1.22 -16.49
C CYS A 78 -7.14 -0.31 -17.16
N GLU A 79 -7.43 0.98 -17.25
CA GLU A 79 -6.52 1.97 -17.80
C GLU A 79 -6.11 2.98 -16.72
N HIS A 80 -4.83 3.30 -16.69
CA HIS A 80 -4.26 4.32 -15.81
C HIS A 80 -3.94 5.58 -16.63
N MET A 81 -3.80 6.70 -15.93
CA MET A 81 -3.36 7.93 -16.59
C MET A 81 -1.91 7.75 -17.07
N LYS A 82 -1.60 8.34 -18.21
CA LYS A 82 -0.24 8.35 -18.75
C LYS A 82 0.72 8.90 -17.69
N GLY A 83 1.71 8.09 -17.31
CA GLY A 83 2.73 8.43 -16.33
C GLY A 83 2.45 7.94 -14.89
N ASP A 84 1.30 7.32 -14.60
CA ASP A 84 1.01 6.79 -13.26
C ASP A 84 1.95 5.65 -12.88
N ASP A 85 2.30 4.77 -13.84
CA ASP A 85 3.30 3.72 -13.60
C ASP A 85 4.66 4.31 -13.22
N ALA A 86 5.09 5.38 -13.89
CA ALA A 86 6.35 6.04 -13.58
C ALA A 86 6.33 6.72 -12.20
N LYS A 87 5.20 7.35 -11.84
CA LYS A 87 5.01 7.91 -10.50
C LYS A 87 5.03 6.84 -9.42
N MET A 88 4.32 5.74 -9.65
CA MET A 88 4.28 4.62 -8.72
C MET A 88 5.68 4.04 -8.52
N LEU A 89 6.42 3.81 -9.60
CA LEU A 89 7.80 3.34 -9.53
C LEU A 89 8.68 4.32 -8.76
N HIS A 90 8.57 5.62 -9.04
CA HIS A 90 9.33 6.65 -8.35
C HIS A 90 9.05 6.66 -6.84
N TYR A 91 7.79 6.70 -6.42
CA TYR A 91 7.45 6.76 -4.99
C TYR A 91 7.80 5.47 -4.24
N LEU A 92 7.62 4.31 -4.87
CA LEU A 92 7.91 3.02 -4.24
C LEU A 92 9.39 2.62 -4.27
N THR A 93 10.26 3.42 -4.91
CA THR A 93 11.71 3.19 -4.94
C THR A 93 12.53 4.39 -4.45
N ALA A 94 11.90 5.55 -4.20
CA ALA A 94 12.59 6.75 -3.76
C ALA A 94 13.13 6.58 -2.32
N PRO A 95 14.44 6.79 -2.07
CA PRO A 95 15.02 6.64 -0.72
C PRO A 95 14.45 7.61 0.32
N SER A 96 13.84 8.71 -0.12
CA SER A 96 13.15 9.65 0.77
C SER A 96 11.80 9.16 1.28
N ILE A 97 11.22 8.16 0.62
CA ILE A 97 9.90 7.60 0.92
C ILE A 97 10.03 6.18 1.45
N VAL A 98 10.97 5.41 0.91
CA VAL A 98 11.15 3.99 1.23
C VAL A 98 12.50 3.76 1.89
N GLY A 99 12.48 3.46 3.19
CA GLY A 99 13.62 2.98 3.95
C GLY A 99 13.76 1.44 3.86
N THR A 100 14.83 0.92 4.45
CA THR A 100 15.06 -0.54 4.51
C THR A 100 15.77 -0.90 5.80
N THR A 101 15.12 -1.70 6.62
CA THR A 101 15.68 -2.34 7.80
C THR A 101 15.96 -3.81 7.51
N ARG A 102 17.17 -4.27 7.82
CA ARG A 102 17.58 -5.66 7.66
C ARG A 102 17.38 -6.41 8.95
N LEU A 103 16.68 -7.52 8.87
CA LEU A 103 16.55 -8.44 9.97
C LEU A 103 17.84 -9.26 10.16
N PRO A 104 18.18 -9.64 11.39
CA PRO A 104 19.36 -10.43 11.67
C PRO A 104 19.23 -11.87 11.13
N VAL A 105 20.36 -12.55 10.98
CA VAL A 105 20.38 -13.99 10.71
C VAL A 105 19.78 -14.74 11.90
N GLY A 106 18.89 -15.68 11.64
CA GLY A 106 18.17 -16.40 12.70
C GLY A 106 16.97 -15.64 13.26
N TRP A 107 16.47 -14.65 12.51
CA TRP A 107 15.23 -13.96 12.85
C TRP A 107 14.07 -14.95 13.05
N ASP A 108 13.13 -14.56 13.89
CA ASP A 108 11.85 -15.22 14.11
C ASP A 108 10.73 -14.17 14.15
N VAL A 109 9.49 -14.62 14.18
CA VAL A 109 8.32 -13.73 14.22
C VAL A 109 8.38 -12.75 15.41
N LEU A 110 8.79 -13.22 16.57
CA LEU A 110 8.87 -12.38 17.77
C LEU A 110 9.95 -11.29 17.63
N SER A 111 11.06 -11.60 16.97
CA SER A 111 12.11 -10.61 16.69
C SER A 111 11.63 -9.55 15.70
N VAL A 112 10.84 -9.94 14.70
CA VAL A 112 10.20 -9.00 13.75
C VAL A 112 9.23 -8.08 14.49
N LEU A 113 8.32 -8.63 15.29
CA LEU A 113 7.35 -7.83 16.05
C LEU A 113 8.05 -6.89 17.05
N ARG A 114 9.12 -7.35 17.70
CA ARG A 114 9.92 -6.51 18.58
C ARG A 114 10.61 -5.38 17.85
N GLU A 115 11.20 -5.64 16.68
CA GLU A 115 11.79 -4.60 15.82
C GLU A 115 10.75 -3.54 15.47
N VAL A 116 9.57 -3.96 15.02
CA VAL A 116 8.45 -3.05 14.69
C VAL A 116 8.00 -2.23 15.89
N ALA A 117 7.88 -2.86 17.06
CA ALA A 117 7.36 -2.21 18.27
C ALA A 117 8.36 -1.22 18.90
N THR A 118 9.66 -1.39 18.66
CA THR A 118 10.72 -0.62 19.32
C THR A 118 11.48 0.34 18.40
N THR A 119 11.28 0.23 17.08
CA THR A 119 11.93 1.08 16.06
C THR A 119 11.72 2.58 16.34
N ARG A 120 12.77 3.37 16.07
CA ARG A 120 12.77 4.83 16.17
C ARG A 120 13.20 5.45 14.84
N PRO A 121 12.44 6.42 14.30
CA PRO A 121 11.16 6.98 14.79
C PRO A 121 10.05 5.92 14.81
N PRO A 122 8.98 6.13 15.61
CA PRO A 122 7.91 5.15 15.77
C PRO A 122 7.18 4.83 14.47
N LEU A 123 6.83 3.57 14.29
CA LEU A 123 5.99 3.11 13.19
C LEU A 123 4.50 3.21 13.56
N HIS A 124 3.65 3.35 12.55
CA HIS A 124 2.19 3.48 12.70
C HIS A 124 1.43 2.27 12.17
N ALA A 125 2.09 1.46 11.34
CA ALA A 125 1.50 0.23 10.82
C ALA A 125 2.55 -0.85 10.57
N LEU A 126 2.08 -2.10 10.57
CA LEU A 126 2.77 -3.27 10.03
C LEU A 126 1.90 -3.85 8.92
N ILE A 127 2.47 -3.99 7.74
CA ILE A 127 1.83 -4.53 6.55
C ILE A 127 2.58 -5.80 6.18
N ASP A 128 2.00 -6.96 6.47
CA ASP A 128 2.67 -8.26 6.29
C ASP A 128 2.45 -8.83 4.89
N THR A 129 2.84 -8.09 3.87
CA THR A 129 2.74 -8.53 2.47
C THR A 129 3.59 -9.77 2.18
N GLY A 130 4.69 -9.92 2.90
CA GLY A 130 5.63 -11.03 2.73
C GLY A 130 5.24 -12.32 3.45
N ALA A 131 4.11 -12.37 4.15
CA ALA A 131 3.70 -13.50 5.00
C ALA A 131 4.81 -13.94 5.99
N VAL A 132 5.45 -12.97 6.61
CA VAL A 132 6.54 -13.19 7.56
C VAL A 132 5.99 -13.49 8.96
N VAL A 133 4.82 -12.91 9.29
CA VAL A 133 4.14 -13.10 10.57
C VAL A 133 3.20 -14.29 10.47
N THR A 134 3.68 -15.45 10.91
CA THR A 134 2.93 -16.72 10.84
C THR A 134 2.83 -17.39 12.21
N GLY A 135 1.83 -18.26 12.38
CA GLY A 135 1.64 -19.02 13.61
C GLY A 135 0.93 -18.29 14.75
N TYR A 136 0.44 -17.09 14.50
CA TYR A 136 -0.32 -16.26 15.44
C TYR A 136 -1.59 -15.75 14.78
N SER A 137 -2.66 -15.65 15.54
CA SER A 137 -3.86 -14.92 15.14
C SER A 137 -3.59 -13.40 15.12
N ASN A 138 -4.40 -12.64 14.38
CA ASN A 138 -4.26 -11.19 14.32
C ASN A 138 -4.41 -10.53 15.71
N CYS A 139 -5.25 -11.10 16.56
CA CYS A 139 -5.43 -10.65 17.94
C CYS A 139 -4.18 -10.91 18.80
N GLU A 140 -3.55 -12.08 18.67
CA GLU A 140 -2.29 -12.38 19.37
C GLU A 140 -1.17 -11.47 18.91
N VAL A 141 -1.05 -11.20 17.60
CA VAL A 141 -0.09 -10.24 17.07
C VAL A 141 -0.32 -8.83 17.65
N ALA A 142 -1.57 -8.39 17.71
CA ALA A 142 -1.91 -7.11 18.32
C ALA A 142 -1.52 -7.04 19.81
N THR A 143 -1.73 -8.12 20.54
CA THR A 143 -1.33 -8.23 21.96
C THR A 143 0.19 -8.17 22.11
N LEU A 144 0.93 -8.98 21.35
CA LEU A 144 2.38 -9.00 21.36
C LEU A 144 3.00 -7.64 21.04
N LEU A 145 2.45 -6.94 20.02
CA LEU A 145 2.92 -5.60 19.67
C LEU A 145 2.75 -4.60 20.82
N LEU A 146 1.62 -4.65 21.54
CA LEU A 146 1.39 -3.80 22.72
C LEU A 146 2.31 -4.14 23.90
N GLU A 147 2.58 -5.42 24.12
CA GLU A 147 3.46 -5.90 25.19
C GLU A 147 4.92 -5.58 24.91
N MET A 148 5.36 -5.72 23.66
CA MET A 148 6.76 -5.49 23.26
C MET A 148 7.15 -4.02 23.17
N GLY A 149 6.17 -3.12 22.99
CA GLY A 149 6.50 -1.70 22.87
C GLY A 149 5.32 -0.81 22.46
N LEU A 150 5.54 0.06 21.45
CA LEU A 150 4.57 1.03 20.95
C LEU A 150 4.05 2.01 22.03
N PRO A 151 4.89 2.65 22.85
CA PRO A 151 4.44 3.44 24.01
C PRO A 151 3.57 4.65 23.65
N HIS A 152 3.61 5.09 22.39
CA HIS A 152 2.83 6.19 21.85
C HIS A 152 1.42 5.79 21.41
N VAL A 153 1.10 4.48 21.45
CA VAL A 153 -0.13 3.92 20.89
C VAL A 153 -1.08 3.49 22.01
N ARG A 154 -2.34 3.87 21.88
CA ARG A 154 -3.42 3.50 22.80
C ARG A 154 -4.14 2.21 22.40
N GLY A 155 -3.96 1.74 21.18
CA GLY A 155 -4.52 0.48 20.71
C GLY A 155 -3.99 0.06 19.35
N VAL A 156 -4.09 -1.24 19.07
CA VAL A 156 -3.71 -1.85 17.78
C VAL A 156 -4.96 -2.26 17.03
N VAL A 157 -5.10 -1.74 15.81
CA VAL A 157 -6.18 -2.09 14.89
C VAL A 157 -5.76 -3.33 14.10
N PHE A 158 -6.65 -4.30 13.99
CA PHE A 158 -6.45 -5.54 13.23
C PHE A 158 -7.78 -6.00 12.62
N LEU A 159 -7.74 -7.00 11.75
CA LEU A 159 -8.92 -7.61 11.16
C LEU A 159 -9.17 -8.97 11.81
N ASP A 160 -10.43 -9.23 12.15
CA ASP A 160 -10.84 -10.51 12.70
C ASP A 160 -11.15 -11.53 11.58
N GLU A 161 -11.54 -12.75 11.97
CA GLU A 161 -11.87 -13.85 11.05
C GLU A 161 -13.09 -13.58 10.14
N HIS A 162 -13.80 -12.48 10.37
CA HIS A 162 -14.95 -12.04 9.59
C HIS A 162 -14.66 -10.74 8.82
N ASP A 163 -13.39 -10.42 8.59
CA ASP A 163 -12.93 -9.19 7.91
C ASP A 163 -13.40 -7.88 8.60
N ARG A 164 -13.77 -7.96 9.88
CA ARG A 164 -14.21 -6.78 10.63
C ARG A 164 -12.99 -6.06 11.22
N LYS A 165 -13.00 -4.74 11.13
CA LYS A 165 -11.97 -3.90 11.73
C LYS A 165 -12.19 -3.82 13.24
N MET A 166 -11.29 -4.43 13.99
CA MET A 166 -11.28 -4.47 15.44
C MET A 166 -10.12 -3.64 15.97
N ILE A 167 -10.21 -3.18 17.20
CA ILE A 167 -9.11 -2.55 17.92
C ILE A 167 -8.95 -3.21 19.29
N LEU A 168 -7.70 -3.58 19.59
CA LEU A 168 -7.29 -4.01 20.93
C LEU A 168 -6.76 -2.81 21.67
N LEU A 169 -7.41 -2.44 22.76
CA LEU A 169 -6.99 -1.31 23.59
C LEU A 169 -5.84 -1.72 24.51
N ARG A 170 -4.88 -0.81 24.71
CA ARG A 170 -3.79 -1.02 25.67
C ARG A 170 -4.32 -1.11 27.12
N GLU A 171 -5.28 -0.24 27.45
CA GLU A 171 -5.92 -0.27 28.76
C GLU A 171 -6.91 -1.44 28.85
N GLY A 172 -6.63 -2.38 29.74
CA GLY A 172 -7.50 -3.52 30.01
C GLY A 172 -7.57 -4.56 28.92
N LEU A 173 -6.79 -4.45 27.84
CA LEU A 173 -6.77 -5.39 26.69
C LEU A 173 -8.15 -5.70 26.14
N GLN A 174 -9.02 -4.70 26.11
CA GLN A 174 -10.38 -4.85 25.61
C GLN A 174 -10.41 -4.75 24.09
N ILE A 175 -11.21 -5.62 23.47
CA ILE A 175 -11.41 -5.63 22.02
C ILE A 175 -12.79 -5.02 21.72
N MET A 176 -12.82 -4.10 20.76
CA MET A 176 -14.08 -3.52 20.28
C MET A 176 -13.99 -3.28 18.76
N LYS A 177 -15.15 -3.00 18.14
CA LYS A 177 -15.16 -2.58 16.73
C LYS A 177 -14.50 -1.22 16.59
N LEU A 178 -13.67 -1.05 15.54
CA LEU A 178 -12.98 0.20 15.28
C LEU A 178 -13.96 1.40 15.14
N GLU A 179 -15.13 1.17 14.57
CA GLU A 179 -16.18 2.18 14.37
C GLU A 179 -16.74 2.73 15.70
N GLN A 180 -16.63 1.95 16.77
CA GLN A 180 -17.11 2.33 18.12
C GLN A 180 -15.99 2.98 18.95
N CYS A 181 -14.77 3.07 18.40
CA CYS A 181 -13.61 3.56 19.10
C CYS A 181 -13.35 5.04 18.81
N GLY A 182 -13.37 5.89 19.84
CA GLY A 182 -13.06 7.32 19.74
C GLY A 182 -11.58 7.67 19.74
N ILE A 183 -10.65 6.69 19.67
CA ILE A 183 -9.21 6.97 19.63
C ILE A 183 -8.85 7.50 18.24
N GLU A 184 -8.08 8.59 18.19
CA GLU A 184 -7.62 9.20 16.94
C GLU A 184 -6.62 8.30 16.18
N PRO A 185 -6.56 8.39 14.84
CA PRO A 185 -5.62 7.59 14.02
C PRO A 185 -4.15 7.72 14.45
N ALA A 186 -3.72 8.89 14.92
CA ALA A 186 -2.35 9.13 15.39
C ALA A 186 -1.99 8.36 16.66
N ALA A 187 -2.97 7.95 17.46
CA ALA A 187 -2.80 7.16 18.67
C ALA A 187 -3.11 5.67 18.49
N ARG A 188 -3.21 5.21 17.23
CA ARG A 188 -3.44 3.81 16.87
C ARG A 188 -2.24 3.27 16.12
N PHE A 189 -2.05 1.95 16.23
CA PHE A 189 -1.19 1.18 15.34
C PHE A 189 -2.07 0.29 14.48
N SER A 190 -1.74 0.05 13.22
CA SER A 190 -2.52 -0.80 12.32
C SER A 190 -1.73 -2.03 11.92
N PHE A 191 -2.31 -3.20 12.10
CA PHE A 191 -1.75 -4.45 11.61
C PHE A 191 -2.59 -4.98 10.45
N TYR A 192 -1.93 -5.17 9.30
CA TYR A 192 -2.48 -5.84 8.12
C TYR A 192 -1.76 -7.17 7.97
N ASP A 193 -2.45 -8.26 8.18
CA ASP A 193 -1.98 -9.60 7.83
C ASP A 193 -1.96 -9.80 6.32
N GLN A 194 -1.34 -10.87 5.84
CA GLN A 194 -1.14 -11.11 4.41
C GLN A 194 -2.44 -11.06 3.61
N VAL A 195 -3.52 -11.67 4.12
CA VAL A 195 -4.81 -11.73 3.43
C VAL A 195 -5.39 -10.34 3.23
N HIS A 196 -5.25 -9.46 4.22
CA HIS A 196 -5.85 -8.14 4.25
C HIS A 196 -4.93 -7.02 3.75
N THR A 197 -3.78 -7.36 3.17
CA THR A 197 -2.97 -6.39 2.43
C THR A 197 -3.67 -5.88 1.17
N THR A 198 -4.74 -6.58 0.75
CA THR A 198 -5.62 -6.18 -0.36
C THR A 198 -7.05 -5.98 0.15
N GLY A 199 -7.79 -5.08 -0.49
CA GLY A 199 -9.23 -4.90 -0.23
C GLY A 199 -9.61 -4.15 1.05
N MET A 200 -8.71 -4.00 2.02
CA MET A 200 -9.00 -3.34 3.30
C MET A 200 -8.26 -2.02 3.45
N ASP A 201 -8.93 -1.03 4.03
CA ASP A 201 -8.37 0.30 4.25
C ASP A 201 -8.60 0.75 5.70
N ILE A 202 -7.52 1.15 6.37
CA ILE A 202 -7.54 1.71 7.72
C ILE A 202 -6.88 3.08 7.64
N PRO A 203 -7.60 4.17 7.99
CA PRO A 203 -7.05 5.52 7.93
C PRO A 203 -5.76 5.66 8.76
N GLN A 204 -4.73 6.23 8.15
CA GLN A 204 -3.43 6.47 8.76
C GLN A 204 -3.18 7.98 8.92
N PRO A 205 -2.36 8.40 9.89
CA PRO A 205 -1.92 9.79 10.01
C PRO A 205 -1.21 10.29 8.74
N LEU A 206 -1.23 11.61 8.51
CA LEU A 206 -0.63 12.22 7.33
C LEU A 206 0.88 11.96 7.20
N ALA A 207 1.60 11.89 8.31
CA ALA A 207 3.05 11.63 8.36
C ALA A 207 3.39 10.20 8.82
N ALA A 208 2.46 9.26 8.67
CA ALA A 208 2.66 7.90 9.14
C ALA A 208 3.81 7.21 8.40
N CYS A 209 4.51 6.34 9.13
CA CYS A 209 5.47 5.39 8.58
C CYS A 209 4.99 3.97 8.86
N ALA A 210 4.97 3.11 7.85
CA ALA A 210 4.60 1.71 8.00
C ALA A 210 5.79 0.79 7.78
N ALA A 211 5.94 -0.24 8.61
CA ALA A 211 6.75 -1.39 8.25
C ALA A 211 6.03 -2.23 7.20
N LEU A 212 6.75 -2.67 6.17
CA LEU A 212 6.24 -3.57 5.16
C LEU A 212 7.20 -4.75 5.00
N THR A 213 6.68 -5.96 5.15
CA THR A 213 7.50 -7.18 5.02
C THR A 213 7.62 -7.59 3.55
N LEU A 214 8.78 -8.11 3.18
CA LEU A 214 9.03 -8.67 1.86
C LEU A 214 9.15 -10.19 1.96
N GLY A 215 8.44 -10.91 1.10
CA GLY A 215 8.51 -12.35 0.93
C GLY A 215 9.28 -12.75 -0.34
N LYS A 216 9.67 -14.03 -0.40
CA LYS A 216 10.49 -14.57 -1.50
C LYS A 216 9.73 -14.67 -2.83
N ASP A 217 8.43 -14.88 -2.78
CA ASP A 217 7.59 -15.14 -3.97
C ASP A 217 6.73 -13.93 -4.37
N MET A 218 7.04 -12.74 -3.81
CA MET A 218 6.32 -11.51 -4.09
C MET A 218 6.65 -10.96 -5.48
N SER A 219 5.61 -10.50 -6.16
CA SER A 219 5.70 -9.68 -7.36
C SER A 219 5.74 -8.18 -7.04
N TRP A 220 6.08 -7.35 -8.04
CA TRP A 220 5.95 -5.90 -7.94
C TRP A 220 4.53 -5.46 -7.58
N ARG A 221 3.52 -6.16 -8.12
CA ARG A 221 2.12 -5.89 -7.83
C ARG A 221 1.80 -6.10 -6.36
N ASP A 222 2.28 -7.19 -5.75
CA ASP A 222 2.02 -7.48 -4.33
C ASP A 222 2.66 -6.42 -3.44
N TYR A 223 3.90 -6.03 -3.76
CA TYR A 223 4.57 -4.91 -3.08
C TYR A 223 3.78 -3.61 -3.21
N ALA A 224 3.37 -3.25 -4.41
CA ALA A 224 2.61 -2.02 -4.65
C ALA A 224 1.25 -2.04 -3.93
N GLN A 225 0.54 -3.17 -3.91
CA GLN A 225 -0.73 -3.32 -3.20
C GLN A 225 -0.58 -3.14 -1.69
N GLY A 226 0.42 -3.79 -1.09
CA GLY A 226 0.72 -3.62 0.33
C GLY A 226 1.13 -2.18 0.66
N ALA A 227 2.06 -1.62 -0.10
CA ALA A 227 2.53 -0.25 0.06
C ALA A 227 1.39 0.76 -0.03
N PHE A 228 0.42 0.51 -0.90
CA PHE A 228 -0.72 1.40 -1.13
C PHE A 228 -1.76 1.40 0.02
N ARG A 229 -1.60 0.57 1.05
CA ARG A 229 -2.30 0.76 2.33
C ARG A 229 -1.92 2.09 2.97
N MET A 230 -0.78 2.65 2.59
CA MET A 230 -0.34 4.00 2.91
C MET A 230 -0.81 4.95 1.80
N ARG A 231 -2.04 5.47 1.94
CA ARG A 231 -2.71 6.30 0.92
C ARG A 231 -2.04 7.65 0.66
N GLY A 232 -1.23 8.12 1.59
CA GLY A 232 -0.50 9.39 1.51
C GLY A 232 0.97 9.25 1.09
N LEU A 233 1.36 8.15 0.41
CA LEU A 233 2.71 8.04 -0.16
C LEU A 233 2.98 9.19 -1.13
N GLY A 234 4.13 9.84 -0.97
CA GLY A 234 4.46 11.06 -1.72
C GLY A 234 3.81 12.34 -1.18
N ALA A 235 2.93 12.22 -0.17
CA ALA A 235 2.30 13.36 0.51
C ALA A 235 2.63 13.39 2.02
N GLY A 236 3.73 12.74 2.43
CA GLY A 236 4.23 12.73 3.80
C GLY A 236 4.36 11.34 4.43
N GLN A 237 3.57 10.37 3.97
CA GLN A 237 3.68 9.00 4.45
C GLN A 237 4.90 8.28 3.85
N ARG A 238 5.45 7.33 4.61
CA ARG A 238 6.67 6.58 4.27
C ARG A 238 6.51 5.11 4.57
N ILE A 239 7.42 4.32 4.00
CA ILE A 239 7.51 2.87 4.21
C ILE A 239 8.90 2.51 4.67
N GLU A 240 8.98 1.60 5.62
CA GLU A 240 10.20 0.92 6.04
C GLU A 240 10.10 -0.55 5.65
N LEU A 241 10.88 -0.97 4.66
CA LEU A 241 10.91 -2.37 4.21
C LEU A 241 11.67 -3.22 5.23
N LEU A 242 11.01 -4.23 5.77
CA LEU A 242 11.66 -5.26 6.58
C LEU A 242 12.17 -6.37 5.67
N MET A 243 13.48 -6.49 5.58
CA MET A 243 14.14 -7.42 4.67
C MET A 243 14.81 -8.54 5.44
N THR A 244 14.34 -9.77 5.21
CA THR A 244 15.01 -10.95 5.76
C THR A 244 16.31 -11.24 5.00
N PRO A 245 17.28 -11.94 5.61
CA PRO A 245 18.53 -12.33 4.93
C PRO A 245 18.30 -13.16 3.67
N GLU A 246 17.22 -13.96 3.64
CA GLU A 246 16.84 -14.79 2.49
C GLU A 246 16.39 -13.93 1.32
N VAL A 247 15.53 -12.95 1.58
CA VAL A 247 15.05 -11.99 0.57
C VAL A 247 16.21 -11.12 0.09
N GLU A 248 17.10 -10.67 0.99
CA GLU A 248 18.28 -9.90 0.59
C GLU A 248 19.14 -10.67 -0.41
N ARG A 249 19.36 -11.98 -0.18
CA ARG A 249 20.10 -12.84 -1.13
C ARG A 249 19.42 -12.91 -2.48
N LEU A 250 18.09 -13.07 -2.53
CA LEU A 250 17.33 -13.12 -3.77
C LEU A 250 17.43 -11.80 -4.55
N VAL A 251 17.35 -10.67 -3.87
CA VAL A 251 17.52 -9.35 -4.47
C VAL A 251 18.93 -9.19 -5.03
N ASP A 252 19.96 -9.61 -4.29
CA ASP A 252 21.34 -9.56 -4.74
C ASP A 252 21.55 -10.42 -5.99
N ASP A 253 21.01 -11.65 -6.02
CA ASP A 253 21.10 -12.54 -7.17
C ASP A 253 20.37 -11.95 -8.39
N ALA A 254 19.21 -11.35 -8.19
CA ALA A 254 18.46 -10.69 -9.26
C ALA A 254 19.24 -9.51 -9.87
N ILE A 255 19.88 -8.68 -9.03
CA ILE A 255 20.69 -7.55 -9.49
C ILE A 255 21.90 -8.05 -10.30
N LEU A 256 22.62 -9.05 -9.79
CA LEU A 256 23.78 -9.63 -10.49
C LEU A 256 23.39 -10.27 -11.83
N LYS A 257 22.23 -10.95 -11.86
CA LYS A 257 21.69 -11.55 -13.08
C LYS A 257 21.28 -10.49 -14.10
N CYS A 258 20.66 -9.41 -13.65
CA CYS A 258 20.26 -8.29 -14.51
C CYS A 258 21.50 -7.59 -15.11
N ALA A 259 22.50 -7.27 -14.30
CA ALA A 259 23.72 -6.62 -14.74
C ALA A 259 24.45 -7.43 -15.82
N ARG A 260 24.53 -8.77 -15.68
CA ARG A 260 25.11 -9.66 -16.71
C ARG A 260 24.34 -9.60 -18.03
N ARG A 261 23.01 -9.44 -17.98
CA ARG A 261 22.15 -9.37 -19.18
C ARG A 261 22.27 -8.04 -19.92
N THR A 262 22.51 -6.96 -19.21
CA THR A 262 22.59 -5.61 -19.77
C THR A 262 23.99 -5.23 -20.22
N GLY A 263 24.99 -6.13 -20.07
CA GLY A 263 26.38 -5.84 -20.41
C GLY A 263 27.04 -4.76 -19.51
N ALA A 264 26.36 -4.36 -18.43
CA ALA A 264 26.96 -3.55 -17.40
C ALA A 264 28.04 -4.37 -16.68
N ASP A 265 29.12 -3.74 -16.25
CA ASP A 265 30.18 -4.43 -15.50
C ASP A 265 29.65 -4.75 -14.08
N PRO A 266 29.13 -5.99 -13.84
CA PRO A 266 28.51 -6.29 -12.57
C PRO A 266 29.57 -6.38 -11.48
N PRO A 267 29.23 -6.11 -10.22
CA PRO A 267 30.07 -6.52 -9.10
C PRO A 267 30.36 -8.01 -9.22
N LYS A 268 31.62 -8.40 -9.06
CA LYS A 268 32.08 -9.78 -9.30
C LYS A 268 31.35 -10.81 -8.43
N ASP A 269 30.91 -10.40 -7.24
CA ASP A 269 30.22 -11.23 -6.26
C ASP A 269 29.32 -10.38 -5.34
N ARG A 270 28.61 -11.06 -4.41
CA ARG A 270 27.74 -10.42 -3.42
C ARG A 270 28.48 -9.47 -2.47
N ASP A 271 29.73 -9.74 -2.14
CA ASP A 271 30.52 -8.87 -1.26
C ASP A 271 30.91 -7.57 -1.96
N ALA A 272 31.25 -7.62 -3.23
CA ALA A 272 31.47 -6.44 -4.05
C ALA A 272 30.16 -5.62 -4.21
N LEU A 273 29.02 -6.28 -4.35
CA LEU A 273 27.69 -5.63 -4.39
C LEU A 273 27.36 -4.95 -3.04
N ARG A 274 27.62 -5.60 -1.91
CA ARG A 274 27.45 -5.02 -0.56
C ARG A 274 28.32 -3.78 -0.36
N LYS A 275 29.58 -3.84 -0.77
CA LYS A 275 30.51 -2.69 -0.73
C LYS A 275 30.01 -1.54 -1.60
N LEU A 276 29.49 -1.83 -2.79
CA LEU A 276 28.90 -0.85 -3.68
C LEU A 276 27.68 -0.19 -3.03
N ARG A 277 26.75 -0.97 -2.48
CA ARG A 277 25.58 -0.45 -1.73
C ARG A 277 25.96 0.41 -0.53
N ALA A 278 27.00 0.01 0.21
CA ALA A 278 27.49 0.79 1.34
C ALA A 278 28.01 2.17 0.90
N ARG A 279 28.71 2.23 -0.24
CA ARG A 279 29.18 3.51 -0.83
C ARG A 279 28.03 4.42 -1.24
N TYR A 280 26.98 3.86 -1.85
CA TYR A 280 25.78 4.63 -2.22
C TYR A 280 25.08 5.23 -1.00
N ARG A 281 25.00 4.49 0.10
CA ARG A 281 24.40 4.97 1.36
C ARG A 281 25.21 6.07 2.03
N ALA A 282 26.52 6.06 1.87
CA ALA A 282 27.42 7.08 2.40
C ALA A 282 27.44 8.39 1.57
N GLY A 283 26.54 8.54 0.57
CA GLY A 283 26.44 9.77 -0.24
C GLY A 283 27.49 9.89 -1.36
N GLY A 284 28.19 8.81 -1.68
CA GLY A 284 29.09 8.75 -2.82
C GLY A 284 28.30 8.67 -4.13
N ALA A 285 28.46 9.66 -5.03
CA ALA A 285 27.88 9.59 -6.37
C ALA A 285 28.37 8.35 -7.13
N PRO A 286 27.55 7.73 -8.00
CA PRO A 286 28.01 6.62 -8.84
C PRO A 286 29.15 7.08 -9.71
N ALA A 287 30.20 6.26 -9.81
CA ALA A 287 31.18 6.44 -10.88
C ALA A 287 30.42 6.45 -12.23
N ALA A 288 30.67 7.45 -13.05
CA ALA A 288 30.01 7.63 -14.33
C ALA A 288 30.06 6.35 -15.16
N GLY A 289 28.91 5.70 -15.34
CA GLY A 289 28.78 4.43 -16.07
C GLY A 289 27.42 3.74 -15.92
N TRP A 290 26.62 4.15 -14.95
CA TRP A 290 25.25 3.62 -14.77
C TRP A 290 24.24 4.72 -15.14
N LYS A 291 23.93 4.83 -16.43
CA LYS A 291 22.76 5.55 -16.93
C LYS A 291 21.62 4.58 -17.22
#